data_79e6c73664eaa6f6bf7a8aba4ca343d4
#
_entry.id   79e6c73664eaa6f6bf7a8aba4ca343d4
#
_cell.length_a   1.000
_cell.length_b   1.000
_cell.length_c   1.000
_cell.angle_alpha   90.00
_cell.angle_beta   90.00
_cell.angle_gamma   90.00
#
_symmetry.space_group_name_H-M   'P 1'
#
loop_
_entity.id
_entity.type
_entity.pdbx_description
1 polymer ?
#
loop_
_entity_poly.entity_id
_entity_poly.type
_entity_poly.pdbx_seq_one_letter_code
_entity_poly.pdbx_strand_id
1 'polypeptide(L)'
;MKRIRVISLAVIAALSLTVTSFAAEKSPQQSAAAYLSEAGIMLGNESGDMMLEQGLTRAQMAALLTRIVTDPEQFERDSTFYRSLCSFTDVPEWAKSYVGYCVANNLVAGYGNGRYGSNDPVTSAAACTVMLRCLNDVDAVWDYQSACRTAVQLGLAAEETVADAEITRGNMAVLICHTLARLGYDVKLSETAQPNLSVNGTSDAAAVQETAEPFDAAAAKQDIIDRTNALRCENGVAALTVNEKLMQAAQVRAEEMAASGVYSHTRPDGRKYTTVTDCPYIGENICQMPLIYLTQQKTTLPERVVLLWSNSSGHRKNMTNAQYGEIGIGLARGIDENGLECWYCVQAFLLNGYDITWVDAPAAKG
;
A
#
# COMPACT_ATOMS: atom_id res chain seq x y z
N MET A 1 0.41 -0.32 5.11
CA MET A 1 0.64 -1.56 4.34
C MET A 1 -0.32 -2.62 4.82
N LYS A 2 -1.11 -3.20 3.91
CA LYS A 2 -1.84 -4.43 4.22
C LYS A 2 -0.81 -5.45 4.69
N ARG A 3 -1.04 -6.11 5.83
CA ARG A 3 -0.14 -7.16 6.31
C ARG A 3 -0.05 -8.25 5.24
N ILE A 4 1.17 -8.56 4.80
CA ILE A 4 1.44 -9.76 4.01
C ILE A 4 1.10 -10.93 4.92
N ARG A 5 0.00 -11.64 4.65
CA ARG A 5 -0.31 -12.87 5.34
C ARG A 5 0.53 -13.98 4.72
N VAL A 6 1.72 -14.19 5.26
CA VAL A 6 2.40 -15.47 5.07
C VAL A 6 1.66 -16.47 5.94
N ILE A 7 0.97 -17.41 5.31
CA ILE A 7 0.23 -18.47 5.99
C ILE A 7 1.23 -19.24 6.86
N SER A 8 1.00 -19.27 8.18
CA SER A 8 1.76 -20.12 9.10
C SER A 8 1.48 -21.58 8.75
N LEU A 9 2.35 -22.21 7.97
CA LEU A 9 2.27 -23.63 7.68
C LEU A 9 2.75 -24.39 8.92
N ALA A 10 1.83 -25.14 9.55
CA ALA A 10 2.16 -26.10 10.59
C ALA A 10 3.00 -27.22 9.98
N VAL A 11 4.25 -27.34 10.41
CA VAL A 11 5.16 -28.42 10.00
C VAL A 11 4.70 -29.72 10.62
N ILE A 12 4.17 -30.64 9.81
CA ILE A 12 3.99 -32.04 10.17
C ILE A 12 5.36 -32.73 10.01
N ALA A 13 5.99 -33.06 11.12
CA ALA A 13 7.21 -33.82 11.14
C ALA A 13 6.91 -35.28 10.77
N ALA A 14 7.19 -35.67 9.54
CA ALA A 14 7.26 -37.10 9.15
C ALA A 14 8.70 -37.57 9.24
N LEU A 15 8.94 -38.53 10.12
CA LEU A 15 10.18 -39.28 10.26
C LEU A 15 10.37 -40.15 9.00
N SER A 16 11.41 -39.92 8.23
CA SER A 16 11.80 -40.85 7.15
C SER A 16 13.31 -41.05 7.07
N LEU A 17 13.65 -42.28 6.95
CA LEU A 17 14.96 -42.95 6.89
C LEU A 17 16.00 -42.17 6.05
N THR A 18 17.22 -42.18 6.60
CA THR A 18 18.44 -41.64 6.00
C THR A 18 18.84 -42.45 4.75
N VAL A 19 18.60 -41.85 3.59
CA VAL A 19 19.41 -42.05 2.40
C VAL A 19 20.27 -40.83 2.26
N THR A 20 21.58 -40.93 2.48
CA THR A 20 22.53 -39.83 2.22
C THR A 20 22.67 -39.65 0.71
N SER A 21 21.67 -39.00 0.11
CA SER A 21 21.84 -38.32 -1.15
C SER A 21 22.50 -37.00 -0.83
N PHE A 22 23.65 -36.68 -1.37
CA PHE A 22 24.19 -35.35 -1.46
C PHE A 22 23.20 -34.53 -2.30
N ALA A 23 22.19 -34.00 -1.67
CA ALA A 23 21.34 -32.98 -2.31
C ALA A 23 22.25 -31.77 -2.53
N ALA A 24 22.47 -31.40 -3.78
CA ALA A 24 23.17 -30.15 -4.12
C ALA A 24 22.51 -29.00 -3.34
N GLU A 25 23.31 -28.24 -2.64
CA GLU A 25 22.83 -27.11 -1.86
C GLU A 25 22.09 -26.11 -2.78
N LYS A 26 20.85 -25.75 -2.43
CA LYS A 26 20.05 -24.84 -3.26
C LYS A 26 20.72 -23.48 -3.32
N SER A 27 20.77 -22.89 -4.50
CA SER A 27 21.24 -21.50 -4.63
C SER A 27 20.32 -20.54 -3.85
N PRO A 28 20.80 -19.32 -3.52
CA PRO A 28 19.97 -18.27 -2.91
C PRO A 28 18.68 -18.03 -3.70
N GLN A 29 18.77 -17.99 -5.04
CA GLN A 29 17.63 -17.79 -5.94
C GLN A 29 16.63 -18.95 -5.87
N GLN A 30 17.13 -20.20 -5.83
CA GLN A 30 16.28 -21.40 -5.70
C GLN A 30 15.57 -21.45 -4.34
N SER A 31 16.27 -21.09 -3.26
CA SER A 31 15.71 -21.05 -1.91
C SER A 31 14.65 -19.96 -1.77
N ALA A 32 14.92 -18.76 -2.28
CA ALA A 32 14.00 -17.64 -2.28
C ALA A 32 12.76 -17.93 -3.13
N ALA A 33 12.94 -18.46 -4.34
CA ALA A 33 11.82 -18.81 -5.21
C ALA A 33 10.95 -19.93 -4.62
N ALA A 34 11.54 -20.93 -3.96
CA ALA A 34 10.78 -21.97 -3.28
C ALA A 34 9.91 -21.40 -2.16
N TYR A 35 10.47 -20.51 -1.31
CA TYR A 35 9.72 -19.81 -0.27
C TYR A 35 8.55 -19.00 -0.85
N LEU A 36 8.79 -18.19 -1.89
CA LEU A 36 7.76 -17.37 -2.52
C LEU A 36 6.71 -18.21 -3.27
N SER A 37 7.09 -19.37 -3.79
CA SER A 37 6.16 -20.31 -4.43
C SER A 37 5.21 -20.93 -3.39
N GLU A 38 5.75 -21.37 -2.26
CA GLU A 38 4.97 -21.91 -1.15
C GLU A 38 4.00 -20.88 -0.57
N ALA A 39 4.42 -19.62 -0.54
CA ALA A 39 3.57 -18.49 -0.14
C ALA A 39 2.57 -18.03 -1.23
N GLY A 40 2.55 -18.66 -2.42
CA GLY A 40 1.67 -18.30 -3.53
C GLY A 40 2.02 -16.96 -4.21
N ILE A 41 3.18 -16.37 -3.88
CA ILE A 41 3.61 -15.08 -4.41
C ILE A 41 4.22 -15.23 -5.81
N MET A 42 5.18 -16.16 -5.99
CA MET A 42 5.84 -16.42 -7.26
C MET A 42 5.37 -17.76 -7.82
N LEU A 43 4.82 -17.75 -9.02
CA LEU A 43 4.34 -18.96 -9.69
C LEU A 43 5.30 -19.35 -10.81
N GLY A 44 5.55 -20.66 -10.95
CA GLY A 44 6.25 -21.25 -12.10
C GLY A 44 5.36 -21.30 -13.35
N ASN A 45 5.91 -21.82 -14.43
CA ASN A 45 5.14 -22.18 -15.62
C ASN A 45 4.27 -23.44 -15.38
N GLU A 46 3.54 -23.90 -16.39
CA GLU A 46 2.68 -25.08 -16.31
C GLU A 46 3.40 -26.36 -15.89
N SER A 47 4.71 -26.47 -16.12
CA SER A 47 5.55 -27.61 -15.67
C SER A 47 6.13 -27.40 -14.26
N GLY A 48 5.83 -26.29 -13.60
CA GLY A 48 6.35 -25.94 -12.26
C GLY A 48 7.76 -25.34 -12.27
N ASP A 49 8.35 -25.09 -13.46
CA ASP A 49 9.65 -24.42 -13.55
C ASP A 49 9.52 -22.93 -13.21
N MET A 50 10.33 -22.47 -12.26
CA MET A 50 10.35 -21.07 -11.79
C MET A 50 11.06 -20.13 -12.75
N MET A 51 11.76 -20.66 -13.77
CA MET A 51 12.45 -19.88 -14.83
C MET A 51 13.38 -18.81 -14.25
N LEU A 52 14.22 -19.16 -13.29
CA LEU A 52 14.97 -18.23 -12.44
C LEU A 52 15.92 -17.32 -13.21
N GLU A 53 16.48 -17.82 -14.33
CA GLU A 53 17.43 -17.08 -15.18
C GLU A 53 16.73 -16.14 -16.18
N GLN A 54 15.41 -16.22 -16.31
CA GLN A 54 14.68 -15.34 -17.22
C GLN A 54 14.45 -13.98 -16.59
N GLY A 55 14.46 -12.93 -17.43
CA GLY A 55 14.05 -11.58 -17.06
C GLY A 55 12.58 -11.52 -16.63
N LEU A 56 12.24 -10.49 -15.92
CA LEU A 56 10.89 -10.22 -15.45
C LEU A 56 10.27 -9.09 -16.29
N THR A 57 9.02 -9.24 -16.73
CA THR A 57 8.31 -8.14 -17.38
C THR A 57 7.62 -7.24 -16.35
N ARG A 58 7.31 -6.00 -16.73
CA ARG A 58 6.61 -5.05 -15.86
C ARG A 58 5.23 -5.55 -15.43
N ALA A 59 4.50 -6.23 -16.32
CA ALA A 59 3.21 -6.85 -15.96
C ALA A 59 3.38 -7.98 -14.93
N GLN A 60 4.40 -8.81 -15.07
CA GLN A 60 4.72 -9.87 -14.09
C GLN A 60 5.14 -9.28 -12.74
N MET A 61 5.92 -8.19 -12.74
CA MET A 61 6.27 -7.48 -11.50
C MET A 61 5.02 -6.94 -10.79
N ALA A 62 4.06 -6.34 -11.53
CA ALA A 62 2.81 -5.88 -10.93
C ALA A 62 2.04 -7.03 -10.26
N ALA A 63 2.01 -8.23 -10.88
CA ALA A 63 1.40 -9.41 -10.27
C ALA A 63 2.12 -9.86 -8.99
N LEU A 64 3.46 -9.88 -8.98
CA LEU A 64 4.23 -10.20 -7.77
C LEU A 64 3.95 -9.20 -6.66
N LEU A 65 4.01 -7.89 -6.96
CA LEU A 65 3.74 -6.83 -5.98
C LEU A 65 2.35 -6.95 -5.37
N THR A 66 1.34 -7.15 -6.21
CA THR A 66 -0.03 -7.32 -5.72
C THR A 66 -0.14 -8.51 -4.77
N ARG A 67 0.42 -9.67 -5.13
CA ARG A 67 0.39 -10.87 -4.29
C ARG A 67 1.14 -10.72 -2.97
N ILE A 68 2.17 -9.87 -2.94
CA ILE A 68 2.90 -9.55 -1.71
C ILE A 68 2.04 -8.70 -0.76
N VAL A 69 1.24 -7.76 -1.29
CA VAL A 69 0.59 -6.73 -0.49
C VAL A 69 -0.92 -6.92 -0.32
N THR A 70 -1.51 -7.96 -0.92
CA THR A 70 -2.96 -8.23 -0.83
C THR A 70 -3.24 -9.60 -0.23
N ASP A 71 -4.42 -9.72 0.38
CA ASP A 71 -5.03 -11.02 0.62
C ASP A 71 -5.56 -11.58 -0.72
N PRO A 72 -5.24 -12.84 -1.09
CA PRO A 72 -5.62 -13.40 -2.38
C PRO A 72 -7.14 -13.47 -2.59
N GLU A 73 -7.91 -13.84 -1.56
CA GLU A 73 -9.36 -13.95 -1.66
C GLU A 73 -10.02 -12.58 -1.82
N GLN A 74 -9.52 -11.58 -1.09
CA GLN A 74 -10.01 -10.22 -1.22
C GLN A 74 -9.65 -9.65 -2.59
N PHE A 75 -8.41 -9.83 -3.05
CA PHE A 75 -8.01 -9.36 -4.38
C PHE A 75 -8.88 -9.96 -5.48
N GLU A 76 -9.21 -11.25 -5.39
CA GLU A 76 -10.08 -11.90 -6.37
C GLU A 76 -11.49 -11.32 -6.36
N ARG A 77 -12.08 -11.08 -5.17
CA ARG A 77 -13.39 -10.40 -5.04
C ARG A 77 -13.41 -9.03 -5.70
N ASP A 78 -12.31 -8.27 -5.54
CA ASP A 78 -12.18 -6.89 -6.01
C ASP A 78 -11.56 -6.80 -7.42
N SER A 79 -11.21 -7.91 -8.04
CA SER A 79 -10.44 -7.97 -9.30
C SER A 79 -11.09 -7.21 -10.44
N THR A 80 -12.42 -7.27 -10.56
CA THR A 80 -13.20 -6.52 -11.56
C THR A 80 -13.09 -5.01 -11.33
N PHE A 81 -13.12 -4.55 -10.08
CA PHE A 81 -12.93 -3.15 -9.74
C PHE A 81 -11.52 -2.69 -10.12
N TYR A 82 -10.47 -3.41 -9.73
CA TYR A 82 -9.09 -3.06 -10.09
C TYR A 82 -8.85 -3.11 -11.60
N ARG A 83 -9.46 -4.06 -12.31
CA ARG A 83 -9.45 -4.11 -13.77
C ARG A 83 -9.98 -2.82 -14.38
N SER A 84 -11.07 -2.26 -13.85
CA SER A 84 -11.68 -1.02 -14.35
C SER A 84 -10.80 0.22 -14.15
N LEU A 85 -9.85 0.17 -13.18
CA LEU A 85 -8.89 1.24 -12.93
C LEU A 85 -7.69 1.20 -13.88
N CYS A 86 -7.50 0.11 -14.61
CA CYS A 86 -6.41 -0.03 -15.58
C CYS A 86 -6.79 0.64 -16.90
N SER A 87 -6.39 1.88 -17.09
CA SER A 87 -6.66 2.68 -18.28
C SER A 87 -5.64 2.49 -19.42
N PHE A 88 -4.65 1.61 -19.25
CA PHE A 88 -3.59 1.40 -20.24
C PHE A 88 -4.03 0.47 -21.35
N THR A 89 -3.64 0.81 -22.60
CA THR A 89 -4.05 0.08 -23.80
C THR A 89 -3.18 -1.13 -24.12
N ASP A 90 -1.97 -1.18 -23.57
CA ASP A 90 -0.96 -2.22 -23.80
C ASP A 90 -0.86 -3.25 -22.65
N VAL A 91 -1.83 -3.26 -21.75
CA VAL A 91 -1.90 -4.25 -20.65
C VAL A 91 -2.77 -5.42 -21.09
N PRO A 92 -2.23 -6.67 -21.11
CA PRO A 92 -3.01 -7.85 -21.46
C PRO A 92 -4.08 -8.14 -20.39
N GLU A 93 -5.17 -8.79 -20.79
CA GLU A 93 -6.35 -9.01 -19.93
C GLU A 93 -6.00 -9.63 -18.56
N TRP A 94 -5.11 -10.63 -18.54
CA TRP A 94 -4.70 -11.29 -17.29
C TRP A 94 -4.01 -10.35 -16.29
N ALA A 95 -3.37 -9.28 -16.78
CA ALA A 95 -2.58 -8.36 -15.94
C ALA A 95 -3.37 -7.11 -15.52
N LYS A 96 -4.53 -6.84 -16.12
CA LYS A 96 -5.27 -5.58 -15.89
C LYS A 96 -5.63 -5.34 -14.44
N SER A 97 -6.10 -6.36 -13.71
CA SER A 97 -6.42 -6.22 -12.28
C SER A 97 -5.18 -5.96 -11.43
N TYR A 98 -4.08 -6.64 -11.71
CA TYR A 98 -2.81 -6.44 -11.02
C TYR A 98 -2.23 -5.04 -11.27
N VAL A 99 -2.16 -4.62 -12.54
CA VAL A 99 -1.68 -3.29 -12.90
C VAL A 99 -2.59 -2.20 -12.34
N GLY A 100 -3.90 -2.37 -12.46
CA GLY A 100 -4.88 -1.43 -11.90
C GLY A 100 -4.75 -1.29 -10.39
N TYR A 101 -4.57 -2.39 -9.66
CA TYR A 101 -4.27 -2.37 -8.23
C TYR A 101 -2.98 -1.58 -7.94
N CYS A 102 -1.88 -1.91 -8.63
CA CYS A 102 -0.59 -1.28 -8.39
C CYS A 102 -0.60 0.21 -8.69
N VAL A 103 -1.30 0.64 -9.75
CA VAL A 103 -1.45 2.06 -10.09
C VAL A 103 -2.30 2.80 -9.06
N ALA A 104 -3.44 2.23 -8.68
CA ALA A 104 -4.33 2.81 -7.67
C ALA A 104 -3.63 3.00 -6.30
N ASN A 105 -2.66 2.13 -5.99
CA ASN A 105 -1.87 2.20 -4.76
C ASN A 105 -0.49 2.86 -4.94
N ASN A 106 -0.24 3.53 -6.07
CA ASN A 106 1.03 4.22 -6.40
C ASN A 106 2.30 3.34 -6.30
N LEU A 107 2.15 2.03 -6.46
CA LEU A 107 3.29 1.10 -6.47
C LEU A 107 4.05 1.18 -7.78
N VAL A 108 3.34 1.40 -8.88
CA VAL A 108 3.90 1.54 -10.23
C VAL A 108 3.24 2.70 -10.98
N ALA A 109 3.89 3.18 -12.03
CA ALA A 109 3.35 4.19 -12.95
C ALA A 109 3.53 3.73 -14.40
N GLY A 110 2.68 4.24 -15.30
CA GLY A 110 2.88 4.11 -16.75
C GLY A 110 3.86 5.14 -17.30
N TYR A 111 4.20 5.00 -18.59
CA TYR A 111 5.10 5.92 -19.29
C TYR A 111 4.43 7.21 -19.80
N GLY A 112 3.13 7.36 -19.55
CA GLY A 112 2.30 8.39 -20.19
C GLY A 112 1.65 7.90 -21.48
N ASN A 113 0.83 8.74 -22.09
CA ASN A 113 0.12 8.47 -23.36
C ASN A 113 -0.68 7.15 -23.37
N GLY A 114 -1.19 6.71 -22.22
CA GLY A 114 -1.97 5.48 -22.09
C GLY A 114 -1.15 4.18 -22.18
N ARG A 115 0.18 4.25 -22.07
CA ARG A 115 1.07 3.09 -22.11
C ARG A 115 1.62 2.75 -20.71
N TYR A 116 1.58 1.46 -20.39
CA TYR A 116 2.20 0.88 -19.19
C TYR A 116 3.57 0.27 -19.48
N GLY A 117 3.79 -0.27 -20.68
CA GLY A 117 4.97 -1.04 -21.05
C GLY A 117 4.93 -2.47 -20.50
N SER A 118 3.80 -3.17 -20.64
CA SER A 118 3.56 -4.48 -20.00
C SER A 118 4.61 -5.52 -20.26
N ASN A 119 5.14 -5.56 -21.49
CA ASN A 119 6.14 -6.54 -21.92
C ASN A 119 7.58 -6.03 -21.79
N ASP A 120 7.75 -4.77 -21.37
CA ASP A 120 9.11 -4.24 -21.19
C ASP A 120 9.78 -4.92 -20.01
N PRO A 121 11.09 -5.16 -20.08
CA PRO A 121 11.83 -5.79 -18.98
C PRO A 121 11.88 -4.86 -17.77
N VAL A 122 11.93 -5.47 -16.58
CA VAL A 122 12.15 -4.76 -15.33
C VAL A 122 13.64 -4.57 -15.11
N THR A 123 14.07 -3.33 -15.03
CA THR A 123 15.47 -3.03 -14.68
C THR A 123 15.72 -3.29 -13.19
N SER A 124 16.97 -3.62 -12.83
CA SER A 124 17.38 -3.78 -11.44
C SER A 124 17.09 -2.51 -10.61
N ALA A 125 17.30 -1.33 -11.19
CA ALA A 125 16.95 -0.06 -10.54
C ALA A 125 15.44 0.08 -10.28
N ALA A 126 14.58 -0.34 -11.22
CA ALA A 126 13.13 -0.34 -11.03
C ALA A 126 12.69 -1.31 -9.93
N ALA A 127 13.25 -2.51 -9.90
CA ALA A 127 12.99 -3.51 -8.86
C ALA A 127 13.40 -3.00 -7.48
N CYS A 128 14.61 -2.47 -7.34
CA CYS A 128 15.09 -1.87 -6.09
C CYS A 128 14.23 -0.68 -5.66
N THR A 129 13.86 0.21 -6.59
CA THR A 129 12.98 1.36 -6.32
C THR A 129 11.66 0.93 -5.69
N VAL A 130 11.02 -0.10 -6.25
CA VAL A 130 9.74 -0.59 -5.72
C VAL A 130 9.90 -1.24 -4.36
N MET A 131 10.94 -2.05 -4.16
CA MET A 131 11.20 -2.70 -2.86
C MET A 131 11.57 -1.67 -1.79
N LEU A 132 12.35 -0.65 -2.11
CA LEU A 132 12.64 0.46 -1.19
C LEU A 132 11.39 1.24 -0.80
N ARG A 133 10.46 1.46 -1.73
CA ARG A 133 9.14 2.06 -1.43
C ARG A 133 8.30 1.19 -0.49
N CYS A 134 8.50 -0.12 -0.48
CA CYS A 134 7.82 -1.01 0.47
C CYS A 134 8.37 -0.90 1.90
N LEU A 135 9.61 -0.47 2.08
CA LEU A 135 10.28 -0.45 3.39
C LEU A 135 9.93 0.76 4.24
N ASN A 136 9.48 1.85 3.72
CA ASN A 136 9.02 3.06 4.43
C ASN A 136 9.96 3.66 5.52
N ASP A 137 11.00 2.96 5.96
CA ASP A 137 11.96 3.34 7.00
C ASP A 137 13.39 3.61 6.46
N VAL A 138 13.49 3.93 5.19
CA VAL A 138 14.78 4.24 4.57
C VAL A 138 15.15 5.68 4.91
N ASP A 139 15.96 5.87 5.95
CA ASP A 139 16.47 7.19 6.38
C ASP A 139 17.42 7.83 5.33
N ALA A 140 17.79 7.11 4.30
CA ALA A 140 18.69 7.61 3.25
C ALA A 140 17.90 8.38 2.18
N VAL A 141 18.42 9.50 1.75
CA VAL A 141 17.97 10.18 0.53
C VAL A 141 18.39 9.33 -0.66
N TRP A 142 17.43 8.80 -1.40
CA TRP A 142 17.66 7.97 -2.57
C TRP A 142 16.74 8.36 -3.72
N ASP A 143 17.16 8.05 -4.92
CA ASP A 143 16.42 8.23 -6.15
C ASP A 143 16.53 6.97 -7.03
N TYR A 144 15.95 7.01 -8.22
CA TYR A 144 15.98 5.87 -9.14
C TYR A 144 17.41 5.43 -9.50
N GLN A 145 18.37 6.38 -9.63
CA GLN A 145 19.74 6.07 -10.03
C GLN A 145 20.56 5.46 -8.88
N SER A 146 20.25 5.81 -7.64
CA SER A 146 20.89 5.29 -6.44
C SER A 146 20.18 4.08 -5.83
N ALA A 147 19.01 3.68 -6.35
CA ALA A 147 18.17 2.64 -5.76
C ALA A 147 18.89 1.30 -5.57
N CYS A 148 19.67 0.83 -6.54
CA CYS A 148 20.44 -0.42 -6.41
C CYS A 148 21.47 -0.31 -5.28
N ARG A 149 22.26 0.79 -5.24
CA ARG A 149 23.25 1.03 -4.19
C ARG A 149 22.59 1.07 -2.81
N THR A 150 21.47 1.78 -2.69
CA THR A 150 20.71 1.86 -1.44
C THR A 150 20.18 0.49 -1.01
N ALA A 151 19.67 -0.31 -1.93
CA ALA A 151 19.20 -1.67 -1.64
C ALA A 151 20.37 -2.56 -1.13
N VAL A 152 21.55 -2.45 -1.72
CA VAL A 152 22.74 -3.16 -1.25
C VAL A 152 23.17 -2.68 0.14
N GLN A 153 23.24 -1.38 0.37
CA GLN A 153 23.58 -0.81 1.69
C GLN A 153 22.63 -1.24 2.81
N LEU A 154 21.35 -1.45 2.47
CA LEU A 154 20.33 -1.90 3.41
C LEU A 154 20.28 -3.43 3.55
N GLY A 155 21.15 -4.17 2.86
CA GLY A 155 21.19 -5.64 2.89
C GLY A 155 19.98 -6.30 2.20
N LEU A 156 19.28 -5.60 1.32
CA LEU A 156 18.16 -6.17 0.54
C LEU A 156 18.66 -6.99 -0.65
N ALA A 157 19.85 -6.67 -1.15
CA ALA A 157 20.49 -7.33 -2.28
C ALA A 157 22.00 -7.37 -2.07
N ALA A 158 22.66 -8.39 -2.61
CA ALA A 158 24.09 -8.34 -2.84
C ALA A 158 24.38 -7.56 -4.15
N GLU A 159 25.61 -7.08 -4.33
CA GLU A 159 25.98 -6.32 -5.54
C GLU A 159 25.72 -7.13 -6.81
N GLU A 160 26.05 -8.41 -6.81
CA GLU A 160 25.83 -9.33 -7.93
C GLU A 160 24.35 -9.56 -8.25
N THR A 161 23.46 -9.41 -7.27
CA THR A 161 22.00 -9.55 -7.45
C THR A 161 21.42 -8.45 -8.33
N VAL A 162 22.04 -7.27 -8.31
CA VAL A 162 21.54 -6.05 -8.99
C VAL A 162 22.57 -5.47 -9.96
N ALA A 163 23.63 -6.24 -10.30
CA ALA A 163 24.68 -5.82 -11.21
C ALA A 163 24.22 -5.66 -12.64
N ASP A 164 23.29 -6.53 -13.10
CA ASP A 164 22.75 -6.48 -14.44
C ASP A 164 21.73 -5.36 -14.61
N ALA A 165 21.62 -4.84 -15.83
CA ALA A 165 20.66 -3.80 -16.17
C ALA A 165 19.21 -4.26 -15.94
N GLU A 166 18.92 -5.52 -16.25
CA GLU A 166 17.61 -6.16 -16.10
C GLU A 166 17.66 -7.21 -15.00
N ILE A 167 16.65 -7.23 -14.12
CA ILE A 167 16.60 -8.20 -13.04
C ILE A 167 16.02 -9.53 -13.53
N THR A 168 16.67 -10.63 -13.13
CA THR A 168 16.12 -11.98 -13.35
C THR A 168 15.04 -12.31 -12.32
N ARG A 169 14.20 -13.30 -12.63
CA ARG A 169 13.19 -13.82 -11.68
C ARG A 169 13.82 -14.35 -10.39
N GLY A 170 14.98 -15.00 -10.50
CA GLY A 170 15.72 -15.49 -9.34
C GLY A 170 16.23 -14.37 -8.46
N ASN A 171 16.84 -13.34 -9.04
CA ASN A 171 17.33 -12.18 -8.31
C ASN A 171 16.18 -11.36 -7.70
N MET A 172 15.06 -11.23 -8.40
CA MET A 172 13.85 -10.62 -7.84
C MET A 172 13.31 -11.39 -6.65
N ALA A 173 13.34 -12.73 -6.68
CA ALA A 173 12.93 -13.55 -5.53
C ALA A 173 13.80 -13.30 -4.30
N VAL A 174 15.12 -13.21 -4.46
CA VAL A 174 16.06 -12.86 -3.38
C VAL A 174 15.73 -11.48 -2.82
N LEU A 175 15.60 -10.48 -3.69
CA LEU A 175 15.29 -9.09 -3.30
C LEU A 175 13.96 -9.00 -2.52
N ILE A 176 12.92 -9.72 -2.94
CA ILE A 176 11.64 -9.78 -2.22
C ILE A 176 11.82 -10.43 -0.85
N CYS A 177 12.49 -11.57 -0.76
CA CYS A 177 12.69 -12.28 0.51
C CYS A 177 13.44 -11.43 1.53
N HIS A 178 14.52 -10.76 1.14
CA HIS A 178 15.26 -9.87 2.03
C HIS A 178 14.42 -8.65 2.45
N THR A 179 13.61 -8.11 1.54
CA THR A 179 12.67 -7.03 1.87
C THR A 179 11.62 -7.50 2.89
N LEU A 180 11.07 -8.71 2.71
CA LEU A 180 10.14 -9.31 3.66
C LEU A 180 10.78 -9.56 5.04
N ALA A 181 12.00 -10.09 5.06
CA ALA A 181 12.75 -10.32 6.29
C ALA A 181 12.98 -9.00 7.04
N ARG A 182 13.37 -7.93 6.34
CA ARG A 182 13.53 -6.60 6.93
C ARG A 182 12.22 -6.00 7.46
N LEU A 183 11.09 -6.37 6.86
CA LEU A 183 9.76 -6.00 7.36
C LEU A 183 9.31 -6.86 8.56
N GLY A 184 10.14 -7.76 9.04
CA GLY A 184 9.89 -8.59 10.23
C GLY A 184 9.14 -9.90 9.96
N TYR A 185 9.03 -10.32 8.68
CA TYR A 185 8.48 -11.63 8.35
C TYR A 185 9.50 -12.75 8.59
N ASP A 186 9.05 -13.91 9.09
CA ASP A 186 9.90 -15.10 9.29
C ASP A 186 10.19 -15.76 7.94
N VAL A 187 11.19 -15.22 7.23
CA VAL A 187 11.65 -15.75 5.94
C VAL A 187 12.77 -16.74 6.19
N LYS A 188 12.46 -18.03 6.06
CA LYS A 188 13.46 -19.12 6.21
C LYS A 188 14.15 -19.39 4.89
N LEU A 189 15.28 -18.73 4.67
CA LEU A 189 16.20 -19.06 3.59
C LEU A 189 17.31 -19.99 4.12
N SER A 190 17.89 -20.84 3.26
CA SER A 190 19.09 -21.58 3.62
C SER A 190 20.22 -20.61 4.00
N GLU A 191 21.09 -21.01 4.94
CA GLU A 191 22.14 -20.12 5.52
C GLU A 191 23.05 -19.47 4.46
N THR A 192 23.20 -20.09 3.29
CA THR A 192 23.95 -19.55 2.14
C THR A 192 23.27 -18.38 1.41
N ALA A 193 22.01 -18.12 1.71
CA ALA A 193 21.23 -17.06 1.07
C ALA A 193 21.20 -15.73 1.87
N GLN A 194 21.81 -15.70 3.06
CA GLN A 194 21.83 -14.49 3.88
C GLN A 194 23.06 -13.62 3.54
N PRO A 195 22.88 -12.32 3.26
CA PRO A 195 24.01 -11.41 3.21
C PRO A 195 24.65 -11.37 4.59
N ASN A 196 25.99 -11.32 4.65
CA ASN A 196 26.76 -11.16 5.89
C ASN A 196 26.38 -9.83 6.58
N LEU A 197 25.32 -9.85 7.35
CA LEU A 197 24.95 -8.78 8.26
C LEU A 197 25.76 -8.96 9.54
N SER A 198 26.99 -8.45 9.57
CA SER A 198 27.66 -8.18 10.84
C SER A 198 26.95 -6.99 11.50
N VAL A 199 25.84 -7.26 12.16
CA VAL A 199 25.20 -6.31 13.06
C VAL A 199 25.92 -6.42 14.39
N ASN A 200 26.98 -5.62 14.59
CA ASN A 200 27.44 -5.27 15.93
C ASN A 200 26.42 -4.30 16.53
N GLY A 201 25.41 -4.85 17.15
CA GLY A 201 24.42 -4.12 17.92
C GLY A 201 23.85 -5.06 18.95
N THR A 202 24.40 -5.01 20.17
CA THR A 202 23.83 -5.63 21.37
C THR A 202 22.38 -5.15 21.49
N SER A 203 21.45 -6.08 21.32
CA SER A 203 20.04 -5.85 21.63
C SER A 203 19.86 -5.85 23.14
N ASP A 204 19.95 -4.70 23.79
CA ASP A 204 19.24 -4.47 25.02
C ASP A 204 17.76 -4.22 24.68
N ALA A 205 16.99 -5.28 24.75
CA ALA A 205 15.52 -5.19 24.71
C ALA A 205 15.05 -4.62 26.05
N ALA A 206 15.32 -3.34 26.29
CA ALA A 206 14.58 -2.55 27.25
C ALA A 206 13.29 -2.11 26.55
N ALA A 207 12.16 -2.65 26.98
CA ALA A 207 10.85 -2.15 26.60
C ALA A 207 10.75 -0.68 27.00
N VAL A 208 11.04 0.21 26.06
CA VAL A 208 10.69 1.61 26.17
C VAL A 208 9.19 1.68 25.95
N GLN A 209 8.43 1.69 27.03
CA GLN A 209 7.09 2.25 27.02
C GLN A 209 7.26 3.75 26.76
N GLU A 210 7.36 4.12 25.49
CA GLU A 210 7.16 5.50 25.08
C GLU A 210 5.69 5.81 25.34
N THR A 211 5.43 6.61 26.35
CA THR A 211 4.12 7.22 26.59
C THR A 211 3.86 8.18 25.44
N ALA A 212 3.35 7.64 24.34
CA ALA A 212 2.91 8.46 23.23
C ALA A 212 1.85 9.43 23.75
N GLU A 213 2.08 10.73 23.56
CA GLU A 213 1.09 11.77 23.83
C GLU A 213 -0.25 11.35 23.21
N PRO A 214 -1.37 11.56 23.87
CA PRO A 214 -2.68 11.19 23.34
C PRO A 214 -2.89 11.88 22.00
N PHE A 215 -3.33 11.13 20.97
CA PHE A 215 -3.57 11.63 19.62
C PHE A 215 -4.56 12.80 19.66
N ASP A 216 -4.10 13.97 19.27
CA ASP A 216 -4.94 15.17 19.15
C ASP A 216 -5.70 15.18 17.80
N ALA A 217 -6.94 14.69 17.85
CA ALA A 217 -7.80 14.64 16.67
C ALA A 217 -8.16 16.05 16.13
N ALA A 218 -8.24 17.07 16.98
CA ALA A 218 -8.55 18.43 16.55
C ALA A 218 -7.37 19.02 15.79
N ALA A 219 -6.16 18.89 16.31
CA ALA A 219 -4.95 19.33 15.62
C ALA A 219 -4.74 18.57 14.30
N ALA A 220 -5.00 17.26 14.27
CA ALA A 220 -4.89 16.47 13.05
C ALA A 220 -5.89 16.88 11.96
N LYS A 221 -7.14 17.18 12.33
CA LYS A 221 -8.15 17.70 11.39
C LYS A 221 -7.73 19.06 10.84
N GLN A 222 -7.22 19.95 11.69
CA GLN A 222 -6.75 21.26 11.25
C GLN A 222 -5.55 21.13 10.28
N ASP A 223 -4.57 20.27 10.57
CA ASP A 223 -3.42 20.05 9.69
C ASP A 223 -3.85 19.49 8.31
N ILE A 224 -4.86 18.60 8.24
CA ILE A 224 -5.43 18.14 6.96
C ILE A 224 -6.04 19.33 6.17
N ILE A 225 -6.76 20.23 6.85
CA ILE A 225 -7.37 21.43 6.23
C ILE A 225 -6.27 22.35 5.69
N ASP A 226 -5.26 22.64 6.50
CA ASP A 226 -4.18 23.55 6.15
C ASP A 226 -3.38 23.03 4.94
N ARG A 227 -3.04 21.75 4.92
CA ARG A 227 -2.36 21.09 3.79
C ARG A 227 -3.24 21.09 2.53
N THR A 228 -4.55 20.90 2.68
CA THR A 228 -5.49 20.96 1.54
C THR A 228 -5.52 22.38 0.98
N ASN A 229 -5.58 23.38 1.83
CA ASN A 229 -5.58 24.79 1.43
C ASN A 229 -4.23 25.22 0.81
N ALA A 230 -3.11 24.70 1.31
CA ALA A 230 -1.80 24.88 0.66
C ALA A 230 -1.80 24.33 -0.77
N LEU A 231 -2.30 23.11 -0.98
CA LEU A 231 -2.44 22.51 -2.31
C LEU A 231 -3.33 23.35 -3.23
N ARG A 232 -4.44 23.89 -2.71
CA ARG A 232 -5.33 24.77 -3.46
C ARG A 232 -4.62 26.05 -3.88
N CYS A 233 -3.90 26.68 -2.97
CA CYS A 233 -3.10 27.88 -3.26
C CYS A 233 -2.07 27.63 -4.36
N GLU A 234 -1.33 26.50 -4.31
CA GLU A 234 -0.38 26.07 -5.34
C GLU A 234 -1.03 25.90 -6.72
N ASN A 235 -2.32 25.57 -6.75
CA ASN A 235 -3.10 25.41 -7.98
C ASN A 235 -3.94 26.67 -8.35
N GLY A 236 -3.72 27.79 -7.69
CA GLY A 236 -4.41 29.05 -7.97
C GLY A 236 -5.90 29.06 -7.59
N VAL A 237 -6.32 28.20 -6.66
CA VAL A 237 -7.71 28.07 -6.19
C VAL A 237 -7.84 28.65 -4.79
N ALA A 238 -8.95 29.35 -4.52
CA ALA A 238 -9.23 29.95 -3.21
C ALA A 238 -9.26 28.88 -2.10
N ALA A 239 -8.78 29.27 -0.90
CA ALA A 239 -8.84 28.40 0.28
C ALA A 239 -10.30 28.09 0.67
N LEU A 240 -10.51 26.90 1.21
CA LEU A 240 -11.78 26.47 1.78
C LEU A 240 -11.91 26.97 3.21
N THR A 241 -13.12 27.37 3.61
CA THR A 241 -13.47 27.70 4.99
C THR A 241 -14.03 26.47 5.72
N VAL A 242 -13.79 26.39 7.03
CA VAL A 242 -14.35 25.30 7.84
C VAL A 242 -15.85 25.50 8.02
N ASN A 243 -16.63 24.44 7.80
CA ASN A 243 -18.06 24.42 8.09
C ASN A 243 -18.34 23.34 9.17
N GLU A 244 -18.88 23.77 10.31
CA GLU A 244 -19.09 22.91 11.48
C GLU A 244 -20.07 21.76 11.19
N LYS A 245 -21.11 21.99 10.40
CA LYS A 245 -22.04 20.91 10.01
C LYS A 245 -21.39 19.92 9.05
N LEU A 246 -20.53 20.41 8.17
CA LEU A 246 -19.75 19.57 7.28
C LEU A 246 -18.69 18.78 8.07
N MET A 247 -18.11 19.35 9.12
CA MET A 247 -17.25 18.63 10.08
C MET A 247 -18.02 17.49 10.77
N GLN A 248 -19.25 17.74 11.20
CA GLN A 248 -20.12 16.71 11.79
C GLN A 248 -20.47 15.63 10.77
N ALA A 249 -20.85 16.00 9.55
CA ALA A 249 -21.16 15.05 8.48
C ALA A 249 -19.98 14.14 8.14
N ALA A 250 -18.79 14.71 7.99
CA ALA A 250 -17.57 13.96 7.76
C ALA A 250 -17.25 13.02 8.93
N GLN A 251 -17.48 13.46 10.18
CA GLN A 251 -17.27 12.64 11.37
C GLN A 251 -18.23 11.45 11.40
N VAL A 252 -19.52 11.66 11.15
CA VAL A 252 -20.53 10.59 11.03
C VAL A 252 -20.07 9.55 9.99
N ARG A 253 -19.62 9.99 8.83
CA ARG A 253 -19.16 9.08 7.77
C ARG A 253 -17.92 8.28 8.18
N ALA A 254 -16.97 8.91 8.87
CA ALA A 254 -15.80 8.22 9.40
C ALA A 254 -16.19 7.16 10.44
N GLU A 255 -17.12 7.48 11.33
CA GLU A 255 -17.63 6.58 12.36
C GLU A 255 -18.42 5.40 11.76
N GLU A 256 -19.22 5.62 10.72
CA GLU A 256 -19.92 4.58 9.99
C GLU A 256 -18.97 3.55 9.39
N MET A 257 -17.90 4.00 8.74
CA MET A 257 -16.89 3.13 8.18
C MET A 257 -16.09 2.41 9.28
N ALA A 258 -15.76 3.11 10.36
CA ALA A 258 -15.03 2.53 11.49
C ALA A 258 -15.84 1.45 12.22
N ALA A 259 -17.14 1.67 12.42
CA ALA A 259 -18.03 0.74 13.09
C ALA A 259 -18.37 -0.50 12.22
N SER A 260 -18.46 -0.33 10.90
CA SER A 260 -18.76 -1.42 9.98
C SER A 260 -17.52 -2.18 9.51
N GLY A 261 -16.34 -1.61 9.65
CA GLY A 261 -15.09 -2.10 9.04
C GLY A 261 -15.05 -1.95 7.50
N VAL A 262 -16.07 -1.34 6.88
CA VAL A 262 -16.23 -1.27 5.43
C VAL A 262 -15.81 0.10 4.90
N TYR A 263 -14.82 0.11 4.05
CA TYR A 263 -14.34 1.31 3.34
C TYR A 263 -15.17 1.56 2.08
N SER A 264 -16.13 2.50 2.13
CA SER A 264 -17.07 2.72 1.03
C SER A 264 -17.66 4.14 1.03
N HIS A 265 -17.94 4.67 -0.18
CA HIS A 265 -18.80 5.85 -0.38
C HIS A 265 -20.31 5.57 -0.15
N THR A 266 -20.68 4.31 0.02
CA THR A 266 -22.04 3.91 0.39
C THR A 266 -22.12 3.81 1.90
N ARG A 267 -23.17 4.36 2.51
CA ARG A 267 -23.45 4.25 3.95
C ARG A 267 -23.80 2.80 4.31
N PRO A 268 -23.64 2.38 5.59
CA PRO A 268 -23.93 0.99 6.00
C PRO A 268 -25.35 0.50 5.71
N ASP A 269 -26.30 1.43 5.63
CA ASP A 269 -27.72 1.15 5.29
C ASP A 269 -28.02 1.16 3.77
N GLY A 270 -26.99 1.23 2.93
CA GLY A 270 -27.10 1.21 1.47
C GLY A 270 -27.39 2.58 0.83
N ARG A 271 -27.61 3.63 1.60
CA ARG A 271 -27.79 4.99 1.08
C ARG A 271 -26.47 5.59 0.57
N LYS A 272 -26.57 6.61 -0.31
CA LYS A 272 -25.40 7.38 -0.77
C LYS A 272 -24.82 8.21 0.37
N TYR A 273 -23.49 8.46 0.34
CA TYR A 273 -22.82 9.33 1.32
C TYR A 273 -23.47 10.72 1.45
N THR A 274 -24.01 11.28 0.35
CA THR A 274 -24.65 12.59 0.35
C THR A 274 -25.87 12.68 1.27
N THR A 275 -26.46 11.54 1.65
CA THR A 275 -27.63 11.50 2.55
C THR A 275 -27.28 11.69 4.02
N VAL A 276 -25.99 11.89 4.34
CA VAL A 276 -25.56 12.27 5.68
C VAL A 276 -25.98 13.70 6.05
N THR A 277 -26.39 14.50 5.06
CA THR A 277 -26.92 15.85 5.22
C THR A 277 -28.20 16.03 4.39
N ASP A 278 -28.92 17.11 4.61
CA ASP A 278 -30.03 17.53 3.75
C ASP A 278 -29.59 18.16 2.42
N CYS A 279 -28.28 18.41 2.25
CA CYS A 279 -27.71 19.02 1.05
C CYS A 279 -27.04 17.94 0.18
N PRO A 280 -27.54 17.65 -1.03
CA PRO A 280 -26.93 16.66 -1.92
C PRO A 280 -25.68 17.17 -2.66
N TYR A 281 -25.35 18.46 -2.51
CA TYR A 281 -24.25 19.11 -3.24
C TYR A 281 -22.95 19.11 -2.45
N ILE A 282 -22.64 17.97 -1.84
CA ILE A 282 -21.39 17.72 -1.16
C ILE A 282 -20.51 16.75 -1.95
N GLY A 283 -19.18 16.93 -1.86
CA GLY A 283 -18.19 15.97 -2.35
C GLY A 283 -17.57 15.22 -1.19
N GLU A 284 -17.03 14.02 -1.45
CA GLU A 284 -16.37 13.19 -0.43
C GLU A 284 -15.07 12.61 -0.97
N ASN A 285 -14.00 12.74 -0.19
CA ASN A 285 -12.79 11.93 -0.28
C ASN A 285 -12.73 11.05 0.96
N ILE A 286 -12.40 9.78 0.80
CA ILE A 286 -12.22 8.84 1.91
C ILE A 286 -10.82 8.23 1.88
N CYS A 287 -10.31 7.83 3.05
CA CYS A 287 -9.05 7.12 3.19
C CYS A 287 -9.16 6.16 4.37
N GLN A 288 -8.74 4.92 4.16
CA GLN A 288 -8.52 3.93 5.21
C GLN A 288 -7.01 3.80 5.43
N MET A 289 -6.54 4.11 6.65
CA MET A 289 -5.12 4.15 6.99
C MET A 289 -4.82 3.21 8.16
N PRO A 290 -4.20 2.05 7.94
CA PRO A 290 -3.78 1.17 9.03
C PRO A 290 -2.80 1.89 9.99
N LEU A 291 -3.01 1.76 11.31
CA LEU A 291 -2.17 2.43 12.30
C LEU A 291 -0.71 2.02 12.20
N ILE A 292 -0.46 0.73 11.96
CA ILE A 292 0.89 0.19 11.82
C ILE A 292 1.67 0.89 10.70
N TYR A 293 0.95 1.40 9.69
CA TYR A 293 1.55 2.11 8.58
C TYR A 293 2.15 3.46 8.99
N LEU A 294 1.45 4.20 9.87
CA LEU A 294 1.92 5.50 10.38
C LEU A 294 3.14 5.33 11.27
N THR A 295 3.11 4.34 12.16
CA THR A 295 4.22 4.03 13.08
C THR A 295 5.48 3.63 12.32
N GLN A 296 5.34 2.83 11.26
CA GLN A 296 6.46 2.38 10.44
C GLN A 296 7.05 3.49 9.55
N GLN A 297 6.26 4.50 9.18
CA GLN A 297 6.69 5.56 8.26
C GLN A 297 7.21 6.81 8.95
N LYS A 298 7.22 6.88 10.27
CA LYS A 298 7.55 8.10 11.03
C LYS A 298 6.85 9.35 10.43
N THR A 299 5.62 9.16 9.94
CA THR A 299 4.80 10.20 9.31
C THR A 299 3.54 10.41 10.12
N THR A 300 3.01 11.62 10.09
CA THR A 300 1.74 11.91 10.75
C THR A 300 0.56 11.45 9.88
N LEU A 301 -0.59 11.19 10.53
CA LEU A 301 -1.83 10.86 9.83
C LEU A 301 -2.21 11.93 8.80
N PRO A 302 -2.20 13.25 9.13
CA PRO A 302 -2.50 14.31 8.17
C PRO A 302 -1.60 14.31 6.94
N GLU A 303 -0.28 14.23 7.14
CA GLU A 303 0.67 14.20 6.02
C GLU A 303 0.36 13.07 5.05
N ARG A 304 0.15 11.88 5.60
CA ARG A 304 -0.03 10.70 4.77
C ARG A 304 -1.36 10.70 4.04
N VAL A 305 -2.43 11.08 4.72
CA VAL A 305 -3.77 11.10 4.14
C VAL A 305 -3.86 12.14 3.01
N VAL A 306 -3.35 13.35 3.24
CA VAL A 306 -3.34 14.41 2.20
C VAL A 306 -2.45 14.02 1.03
N LEU A 307 -1.29 13.39 1.27
CA LEU A 307 -0.43 12.88 0.20
C LEU A 307 -1.15 11.83 -0.67
N LEU A 308 -1.88 10.88 -0.06
CA LEU A 308 -2.64 9.87 -0.78
C LEU A 308 -3.76 10.50 -1.62
N TRP A 309 -4.51 11.44 -1.06
CA TRP A 309 -5.56 12.13 -1.80
C TRP A 309 -4.99 13.00 -2.92
N SER A 310 -3.90 13.71 -2.69
CA SER A 310 -3.28 14.56 -3.71
C SER A 310 -2.67 13.76 -4.88
N ASN A 311 -2.26 12.53 -4.66
CA ASN A 311 -1.72 11.63 -5.68
C ASN A 311 -2.81 10.86 -6.45
N SER A 312 -4.05 10.85 -5.98
CA SER A 312 -5.21 10.26 -6.67
C SER A 312 -5.89 11.31 -7.52
N SER A 313 -6.02 11.09 -8.83
CA SER A 313 -6.61 12.07 -9.76
C SER A 313 -8.04 12.46 -9.38
N GLY A 314 -8.86 11.51 -8.90
CA GLY A 314 -10.23 11.73 -8.44
C GLY A 314 -10.29 12.57 -7.17
N HIS A 315 -9.52 12.17 -6.14
CA HIS A 315 -9.46 12.89 -4.88
C HIS A 315 -8.84 14.28 -5.06
N ARG A 316 -7.74 14.39 -5.82
CA ARG A 316 -7.11 15.70 -6.14
C ARG A 316 -8.08 16.64 -6.83
N LYS A 317 -8.91 16.11 -7.77
CA LYS A 317 -9.94 16.92 -8.46
C LYS A 317 -10.94 17.51 -7.46
N ASN A 318 -11.36 16.79 -6.43
CA ASN A 318 -12.19 17.32 -5.36
C ASN A 318 -11.45 18.41 -4.59
N MET A 319 -10.22 18.14 -4.14
CA MET A 319 -9.41 19.08 -3.36
C MET A 319 -9.18 20.40 -4.09
N THR A 320 -8.97 20.37 -5.41
CA THR A 320 -8.66 21.55 -6.24
C THR A 320 -9.85 22.09 -7.02
N ASN A 321 -11.09 21.64 -6.72
CA ASN A 321 -12.30 22.14 -7.37
C ASN A 321 -12.62 23.55 -6.88
N ALA A 322 -12.61 24.53 -7.81
CA ALA A 322 -12.92 25.92 -7.50
C ALA A 322 -14.39 26.18 -7.11
N GLN A 323 -15.28 25.23 -7.40
CA GLN A 323 -16.69 25.34 -7.04
C GLN A 323 -16.96 25.02 -5.56
N TYR A 324 -16.04 24.34 -4.87
CA TYR A 324 -16.13 24.11 -3.44
C TYR A 324 -15.61 25.32 -2.66
N GLY A 325 -16.38 25.76 -1.67
CA GLY A 325 -16.05 26.88 -0.77
C GLY A 325 -15.77 26.46 0.65
N GLU A 326 -16.28 25.30 1.06
CA GLU A 326 -16.22 24.86 2.45
C GLU A 326 -15.73 23.41 2.58
N ILE A 327 -15.15 23.09 3.74
CA ILE A 327 -14.55 21.81 4.06
C ILE A 327 -14.94 21.34 5.46
N GLY A 328 -15.08 20.01 5.59
CA GLY A 328 -15.17 19.30 6.86
C GLY A 328 -14.29 18.05 6.86
N ILE A 329 -13.72 17.72 8.02
CA ILE A 329 -12.86 16.54 8.23
C ILE A 329 -13.43 15.65 9.32
N GLY A 330 -13.55 14.37 9.02
CA GLY A 330 -13.92 13.32 9.97
C GLY A 330 -12.77 12.30 10.14
N LEU A 331 -12.49 11.93 11.39
CA LEU A 331 -11.49 10.92 11.73
C LEU A 331 -12.08 9.96 12.76
N ALA A 332 -12.04 8.66 12.49
CA ALA A 332 -12.47 7.63 13.43
C ALA A 332 -11.54 6.43 13.40
N ARG A 333 -11.31 5.81 14.56
CA ARG A 333 -10.56 4.56 14.66
C ARG A 333 -11.52 3.38 14.62
N GLY A 334 -11.15 2.35 13.91
CA GLY A 334 -11.92 1.11 13.83
C GLY A 334 -11.03 -0.06 13.43
N ILE A 335 -11.65 -1.22 13.34
CA ILE A 335 -10.99 -2.44 12.88
C ILE A 335 -11.53 -2.74 11.48
N ASP A 336 -10.65 -2.96 10.51
CA ASP A 336 -11.07 -3.32 9.16
C ASP A 336 -11.51 -4.79 9.08
N GLU A 337 -12.04 -5.18 7.94
CA GLU A 337 -12.51 -6.56 7.70
C GLU A 337 -11.41 -7.63 7.84
N ASN A 338 -10.13 -7.23 7.88
CA ASN A 338 -8.97 -8.11 8.09
C ASN A 338 -8.47 -8.11 9.56
N GLY A 339 -9.18 -7.44 10.47
CA GLY A 339 -8.80 -7.34 11.88
C GLY A 339 -7.67 -6.36 12.15
N LEU A 340 -7.36 -5.43 11.23
CA LEU A 340 -6.34 -4.40 11.42
C LEU A 340 -6.95 -3.14 12.00
N GLU A 341 -6.29 -2.56 13.00
CA GLU A 341 -6.64 -1.22 13.47
C GLU A 341 -6.32 -0.17 12.40
N CYS A 342 -7.32 0.61 12.02
CA CYS A 342 -7.25 1.62 10.99
C CYS A 342 -7.82 2.95 11.44
N TRP A 343 -7.29 4.04 10.89
CA TRP A 343 -8.00 5.30 10.79
C TRP A 343 -8.89 5.31 9.55
N TYR A 344 -10.13 5.69 9.72
CA TYR A 344 -11.06 6.05 8.64
C TYR A 344 -11.13 7.57 8.57
N CYS A 345 -10.67 8.11 7.46
CA CYS A 345 -10.56 9.55 7.26
C CYS A 345 -11.52 9.99 6.16
N VAL A 346 -12.25 11.03 6.43
CA VAL A 346 -13.21 11.63 5.48
C VAL A 346 -12.89 13.10 5.31
N GLN A 347 -12.85 13.56 4.07
CA GLN A 347 -12.79 14.94 3.68
C GLN A 347 -14.05 15.27 2.88
N ALA A 348 -14.93 16.05 3.45
CA ALA A 348 -16.17 16.49 2.82
C ALA A 348 -16.03 17.94 2.32
N PHE A 349 -16.68 18.23 1.20
CA PHE A 349 -16.67 19.53 0.55
C PHE A 349 -18.10 19.98 0.29
N LEU A 350 -18.36 21.29 0.39
CA LEU A 350 -19.65 21.87 0.04
C LEU A 350 -19.50 22.84 -1.14
N LEU A 351 -20.39 22.74 -2.12
CA LEU A 351 -20.45 23.68 -3.22
C LEU A 351 -20.84 25.08 -2.74
N ASN A 352 -20.23 26.09 -3.33
CA ASN A 352 -20.56 27.51 -3.08
C ASN A 352 -22.05 27.78 -3.32
N GLY A 353 -22.66 28.55 -2.42
CA GLY A 353 -24.07 28.93 -2.52
C GLY A 353 -25.07 27.92 -2.01
N TYR A 354 -24.61 26.86 -1.36
CA TYR A 354 -25.45 25.88 -0.68
C TYR A 354 -25.14 25.84 0.81
N ASP A 355 -26.15 25.46 1.60
CA ASP A 355 -26.06 25.34 3.05
C ASP A 355 -26.49 23.93 3.51
N ILE A 356 -26.02 23.55 4.70
CA ILE A 356 -26.42 22.34 5.41
C ILE A 356 -27.24 22.76 6.63
N THR A 357 -28.50 22.30 6.74
CA THR A 357 -29.33 22.65 7.89
C THR A 357 -29.31 21.57 8.97
N TRP A 358 -29.16 20.30 8.60
CA TRP A 358 -29.03 19.20 9.54
C TRP A 358 -28.03 18.15 9.06
N VAL A 359 -27.53 17.35 10.00
CA VAL A 359 -26.68 16.20 9.77
C VAL A 359 -27.37 14.96 10.36
N ASP A 360 -27.38 13.87 9.61
CA ASP A 360 -27.96 12.59 10.04
C ASP A 360 -27.12 11.92 11.14
N ALA A 361 -27.75 11.07 11.95
CA ALA A 361 -27.02 10.21 12.86
C ALA A 361 -26.27 9.09 12.09
N PRO A 362 -25.24 8.46 12.71
CA PRO A 362 -24.57 7.33 12.09
C PRO A 362 -25.56 6.20 11.76
N ALA A 363 -25.53 5.74 10.51
CA ALA A 363 -26.38 4.63 10.06
C ALA A 363 -25.81 3.30 10.58
N ALA A 364 -26.67 2.47 11.16
CA ALA A 364 -26.31 1.11 11.53
C ALA A 364 -26.33 0.20 10.29
N LYS A 365 -25.52 -0.86 10.33
CA LYS A 365 -25.57 -1.91 9.32
C LYS A 365 -26.91 -2.62 9.42
N GLY A 366 -27.68 -2.62 8.33
CA GLY A 366 -28.95 -3.31 8.22
C GLY A 366 -28.80 -4.83 8.19
#